data_c1a6e0d974748bd88f83e724b969bb7b
#
_entry.id   c1a6e0d974748bd88f83e724b969bb7b
#
_cell.length_a   1.000
_cell.length_b   1.000
_cell.length_c   1.000
_cell.angle_alpha   90.00
_cell.angle_beta   90.00
_cell.angle_gamma   90.00
#
_symmetry.space_group_name_H-M   'P 1'
#
loop_
_entity.id
_entity.type
_entity.pdbx_description
1 polymer ?
#
loop_
_entity_poly.entity_id
_entity_poly.type
_entity_poly.pdbx_seq_one_letter_code
_entity_poly.pdbx_strand_id
1 'polypeptide(L)'
;MSVLVGKQAPDFTVPAVLGDGQIVDSFSFSSATRGKYAVVFFYPLDFTFVCPSELIALDHRMDEFTSRGVEVIAVSIDSHFTHNAWRNTPVNKGGIGAVRYTMAADMTHSICKDYDVEAVPPGVAYRGTFLIDRSGVVRHQVVNDLPLGRNMDELIRMVDALQFHEEHGEVCPAGWNKGDAGMNASPSGV
;
A
#
# COMPACT_ATOMS: atom_id res chain seq x y z
N MET A 1 1.76 2.36 -18.33
CA MET A 1 1.49 1.63 -17.05
C MET A 1 1.84 0.18 -17.24
N SER A 2 2.81 -0.32 -16.48
CA SER A 2 3.31 -1.70 -16.60
C SER A 2 2.70 -2.61 -15.54
N VAL A 3 2.55 -3.90 -15.87
CA VAL A 3 2.16 -4.91 -14.90
C VAL A 3 3.41 -5.36 -14.14
N LEU A 4 3.42 -5.13 -12.82
CA LEU A 4 4.48 -5.55 -11.92
C LEU A 4 4.21 -6.91 -11.26
N VAL A 5 2.98 -7.43 -11.37
CA VAL A 5 2.61 -8.74 -10.80
C VAL A 5 3.53 -9.84 -11.33
N GLY A 6 4.09 -10.63 -10.40
CA GLY A 6 5.08 -11.67 -10.68
C GLY A 6 6.53 -11.18 -10.77
N LYS A 7 6.79 -9.89 -10.60
CA LYS A 7 8.14 -9.30 -10.60
C LYS A 7 8.56 -8.88 -9.19
N GLN A 8 9.86 -8.73 -8.96
CA GLN A 8 10.38 -8.11 -7.74
C GLN A 8 9.87 -6.67 -7.66
N ALA A 9 9.37 -6.28 -6.50
CA ALA A 9 8.97 -4.92 -6.22
C ALA A 9 10.19 -3.99 -6.32
N PRO A 10 10.06 -2.84 -7.00
CA PRO A 10 11.12 -1.83 -6.99
C PRO A 10 11.48 -1.42 -5.56
N ASP A 11 12.78 -1.48 -5.21
CA ASP A 11 13.29 -1.07 -3.91
C ASP A 11 13.55 0.44 -3.88
N PHE A 12 13.48 1.03 -2.69
CA PHE A 12 13.76 2.45 -2.52
C PHE A 12 14.28 2.77 -1.13
N THR A 13 15.03 3.88 -1.06
CA THR A 13 15.48 4.47 0.20
C THR A 13 15.26 5.98 0.12
N VAL A 14 14.39 6.49 0.98
CA VAL A 14 13.93 7.91 0.96
C VAL A 14 13.67 8.42 2.37
N PRO A 15 13.61 9.74 2.58
CA PRO A 15 13.11 10.29 3.84
C PRO A 15 11.66 9.87 4.10
N ALA A 16 11.30 9.68 5.38
CA ALA A 16 9.96 9.25 5.75
C ALA A 16 9.55 9.75 7.14
N VAL A 17 8.26 9.65 7.43
CA VAL A 17 7.71 9.70 8.78
C VAL A 17 7.21 8.30 9.12
N LEU A 18 7.75 7.70 10.15
CA LEU A 18 7.37 6.36 10.60
C LEU A 18 6.00 6.37 11.30
N GLY A 19 5.39 5.20 11.46
CA GLY A 19 4.09 5.05 12.10
C GLY A 19 4.01 5.58 13.54
N ASP A 20 5.13 5.62 14.26
CA ASP A 20 5.25 6.23 15.60
C ASP A 20 5.45 7.76 15.58
N GLY A 21 5.61 8.35 14.39
CA GLY A 21 5.84 9.78 14.20
C GLY A 21 7.30 10.20 14.13
N GLN A 22 8.25 9.26 14.23
CA GLN A 22 9.67 9.58 14.06
C GLN A 22 9.95 9.98 12.61
N ILE A 23 10.65 11.11 12.42
CA ILE A 23 11.19 11.53 11.13
C ILE A 23 12.53 10.84 10.92
N VAL A 24 12.72 10.22 9.76
CA VAL A 24 13.97 9.60 9.34
C VAL A 24 14.38 10.09 7.97
N ASP A 25 15.69 10.33 7.78
CA ASP A 25 16.22 10.79 6.49
C ASP A 25 16.48 9.63 5.51
N SER A 26 16.45 8.40 5.99
CA SER A 26 16.81 7.22 5.19
C SER A 26 15.98 6.01 5.61
N PHE A 27 14.74 5.94 5.14
CA PHE A 27 13.89 4.77 5.27
C PHE A 27 14.17 3.81 4.11
N SER A 28 14.62 2.60 4.41
CA SER A 28 14.86 1.55 3.41
C SER A 28 13.67 0.60 3.36
N PHE A 29 13.00 0.54 2.21
CA PHE A 29 11.85 -0.34 1.97
C PHE A 29 12.22 -1.81 2.17
N SER A 30 13.27 -2.29 1.51
CA SER A 30 13.71 -3.69 1.61
C SER A 30 14.13 -4.10 3.03
N SER A 31 14.66 -3.17 3.82
CA SER A 31 14.99 -3.45 5.22
C SER A 31 13.75 -3.55 6.11
N ALA A 32 12.79 -2.65 5.93
CA ALA A 32 11.56 -2.59 6.72
C ALA A 32 10.62 -3.78 6.45
N THR A 33 10.63 -4.29 5.21
CA THR A 33 9.71 -5.34 4.73
C THR A 33 10.33 -6.73 4.68
N ARG A 34 11.59 -6.88 5.07
CA ARG A 34 12.31 -8.16 4.99
C ARG A 34 11.57 -9.30 5.70
N GLY A 35 11.16 -10.32 4.92
CA GLY A 35 10.44 -11.50 5.42
C GLY A 35 8.99 -11.23 5.84
N LYS A 36 8.46 -10.05 5.56
CA LYS A 36 7.07 -9.66 5.80
C LYS A 36 6.31 -9.52 4.48
N TYR A 37 4.99 -9.56 4.55
CA TYR A 37 4.16 -8.98 3.49
C TYR A 37 4.25 -7.47 3.54
N ALA A 38 4.09 -6.82 2.40
CA ALA A 38 4.06 -5.37 2.35
C ALA A 38 2.94 -4.86 1.44
N VAL A 39 2.42 -3.69 1.80
CA VAL A 39 1.53 -2.90 0.95
C VAL A 39 2.20 -1.56 0.69
N VAL A 40 2.46 -1.25 -0.58
CA VAL A 40 2.85 0.09 -1.02
C VAL A 40 1.61 0.78 -1.56
N PHE A 41 1.24 1.89 -0.93
CA PHE A 41 -0.02 2.60 -1.13
C PHE A 41 0.25 4.02 -1.61
N PHE A 42 0.21 4.24 -2.93
CA PHE A 42 0.41 5.55 -3.53
C PHE A 42 -0.83 6.42 -3.43
N TYR A 43 -0.65 7.69 -3.17
CA TYR A 43 -1.71 8.70 -3.21
C TYR A 43 -1.18 10.01 -3.80
N PRO A 44 -2.05 10.86 -4.40
CA PRO A 44 -1.60 12.04 -5.14
C PRO A 44 -0.83 13.08 -4.31
N LEU A 45 -1.46 13.66 -3.29
CA LEU A 45 -0.91 14.78 -2.51
C LEU A 45 -1.48 14.85 -1.11
N ASP A 46 -0.68 15.36 -0.18
CA ASP A 46 -1.10 15.80 1.14
C ASP A 46 -2.08 16.98 1.05
N PHE A 47 -2.89 17.20 2.10
CA PHE A 47 -3.83 18.31 2.24
C PHE A 47 -4.83 18.48 1.08
N THR A 48 -5.29 17.36 0.48
CA THR A 48 -6.30 17.33 -0.58
C THR A 48 -7.65 16.81 -0.08
N PHE A 49 -8.52 16.28 -0.96
CA PHE A 49 -9.92 15.97 -0.61
C PHE A 49 -10.22 14.47 -0.51
N VAL A 50 -9.85 13.67 -1.52
CA VAL A 50 -10.06 12.21 -1.49
C VAL A 50 -8.98 11.51 -0.67
N CYS A 51 -7.72 11.99 -0.74
CA CYS A 51 -6.59 11.36 -0.07
C CYS A 51 -6.77 11.19 1.44
N PRO A 52 -7.25 12.20 2.21
CA PRO A 52 -7.46 12.01 3.64
C PRO A 52 -8.49 10.92 3.94
N SER A 53 -9.55 10.77 3.14
CA SER A 53 -10.55 9.71 3.36
C SER A 53 -9.95 8.31 3.20
N GLU A 54 -9.07 8.11 2.22
CA GLU A 54 -8.38 6.83 2.02
C GLU A 54 -7.37 6.54 3.13
N LEU A 55 -6.55 7.53 3.50
CA LEU A 55 -5.50 7.38 4.50
C LEU A 55 -6.05 7.14 5.90
N ILE A 56 -7.15 7.79 6.27
CA ILE A 56 -7.87 7.54 7.51
C ILE A 56 -8.53 6.15 7.48
N ALA A 57 -9.16 5.76 6.36
CA ALA A 57 -9.74 4.43 6.22
C ALA A 57 -8.66 3.33 6.32
N LEU A 58 -7.48 3.56 5.75
CA LEU A 58 -6.33 2.67 5.85
C LEU A 58 -5.87 2.54 7.32
N ASP A 59 -5.77 3.65 8.06
CA ASP A 59 -5.39 3.63 9.48
C ASP A 59 -6.42 2.87 10.33
N HIS A 60 -7.71 3.00 10.06
CA HIS A 60 -8.75 2.26 10.77
C HIS A 60 -8.61 0.74 10.60
N ARG A 61 -7.89 0.27 9.58
CA ARG A 61 -7.64 -1.15 9.29
C ARG A 61 -6.24 -1.62 9.71
N MET A 62 -5.41 -0.77 10.34
CA MET A 62 -4.01 -1.12 10.66
C MET A 62 -3.89 -2.34 11.57
N ASP A 63 -4.82 -2.56 12.50
CA ASP A 63 -4.80 -3.75 13.36
C ASP A 63 -4.99 -5.03 12.54
N GLU A 64 -5.79 -4.97 11.48
CA GLU A 64 -6.01 -6.08 10.56
C GLU A 64 -4.78 -6.37 9.69
N PHE A 65 -4.09 -5.34 9.20
CA PHE A 65 -2.82 -5.51 8.49
C PHE A 65 -1.72 -6.05 9.41
N THR A 66 -1.58 -5.47 10.59
CA THR A 66 -0.57 -5.88 11.57
C THR A 66 -0.75 -7.33 12.01
N SER A 67 -1.99 -7.75 12.30
CA SER A 67 -2.28 -9.15 12.69
C SER A 67 -1.98 -10.16 11.58
N ARG A 68 -1.91 -9.72 10.33
CA ARG A 68 -1.53 -10.52 9.16
C ARG A 68 -0.05 -10.44 8.80
N GLY A 69 0.75 -9.73 9.60
CA GLY A 69 2.18 -9.52 9.34
C GLY A 69 2.46 -8.67 8.10
N VAL A 70 1.59 -7.71 7.81
CA VAL A 70 1.71 -6.80 6.66
C VAL A 70 2.30 -5.47 7.12
N GLU A 71 3.39 -5.05 6.49
CA GLU A 71 3.95 -3.70 6.62
C GLU A 71 3.27 -2.77 5.61
N VAL A 72 2.76 -1.64 6.06
CA VAL A 72 2.05 -0.67 5.20
C VAL A 72 2.90 0.58 5.04
N ILE A 73 3.15 0.97 3.79
CA ILE A 73 3.91 2.17 3.43
C ILE A 73 3.07 3.02 2.46
N ALA A 74 2.65 4.19 2.91
CA ALA A 74 2.02 5.20 2.05
C ALA A 74 3.11 6.03 1.36
N VAL A 75 2.89 6.39 0.09
CA VAL A 75 3.87 7.12 -0.73
C VAL A 75 3.18 8.25 -1.47
N SER A 76 3.70 9.46 -1.38
CA SER A 76 3.38 10.58 -2.28
C SER A 76 4.63 11.38 -2.62
N ILE A 77 4.48 12.33 -3.53
CA ILE A 77 5.57 13.23 -3.94
C ILE A 77 5.88 14.33 -2.92
N ASP A 78 5.10 14.43 -1.84
CA ASP A 78 5.32 15.42 -0.79
C ASP A 78 6.57 15.12 0.04
N SER A 79 7.08 16.14 0.74
CA SER A 79 8.20 15.97 1.66
C SER A 79 7.77 15.31 2.97
N HIS A 80 8.71 14.63 3.63
CA HIS A 80 8.48 14.08 4.97
C HIS A 80 8.11 15.16 6.00
N PHE A 81 8.48 16.42 5.78
CA PHE A 81 8.03 17.54 6.61
C PHE A 81 6.56 17.85 6.40
N THR A 82 6.07 17.78 5.15
CA THR A 82 4.65 17.94 4.81
C THR A 82 3.85 16.78 5.40
N HIS A 83 4.30 15.54 5.23
CA HIS A 83 3.70 14.37 5.87
C HIS A 83 3.58 14.51 7.38
N ASN A 84 4.66 14.95 8.05
CA ASN A 84 4.65 15.17 9.48
C ASN A 84 3.67 16.27 9.89
N ALA A 85 3.62 17.38 9.17
CA ALA A 85 2.65 18.44 9.41
C ALA A 85 1.21 17.95 9.25
N TRP A 86 0.93 17.19 8.20
CA TRP A 86 -0.40 16.69 7.90
C TRP A 86 -0.91 15.67 8.93
N ARG A 87 -0.07 14.73 9.35
CA ARG A 87 -0.43 13.78 10.42
C ARG A 87 -0.59 14.41 11.80
N ASN A 88 0.05 15.56 12.05
CA ASN A 88 -0.11 16.32 13.29
C ASN A 88 -1.27 17.33 13.23
N THR A 89 -1.91 17.47 12.08
CA THR A 89 -3.12 18.30 11.91
C THR A 89 -4.36 17.48 12.27
N PRO A 90 -5.26 18.00 13.14
CA PRO A 90 -6.51 17.31 13.47
C PRO A 90 -7.39 17.06 12.23
N VAL A 91 -8.11 15.93 12.21
CA VAL A 91 -8.98 15.54 11.07
C VAL A 91 -10.04 16.62 10.78
N ASN A 92 -10.63 17.23 11.81
CA ASN A 92 -11.61 18.32 11.63
C ASN A 92 -11.02 19.66 11.15
N LYS A 93 -9.68 19.69 10.94
CA LYS A 93 -8.94 20.82 10.37
C LYS A 93 -8.23 20.47 9.05
N GLY A 94 -8.65 19.37 8.39
CA GLY A 94 -8.09 18.92 7.13
C GLY A 94 -6.85 18.04 7.24
N GLY A 95 -6.48 17.61 8.46
CA GLY A 95 -5.43 16.64 8.70
C GLY A 95 -5.89 15.19 8.57
N ILE A 96 -4.97 14.26 8.81
CA ILE A 96 -5.25 12.82 8.85
C ILE A 96 -5.09 12.22 10.25
N GLY A 97 -4.58 13.00 11.21
CA GLY A 97 -4.28 12.50 12.55
C GLY A 97 -3.02 11.63 12.59
N ALA A 98 -2.72 11.07 13.74
CA ALA A 98 -1.55 10.24 13.99
C ALA A 98 -1.73 8.84 13.38
N VAL A 99 -1.67 8.73 12.04
CA VAL A 99 -1.73 7.45 11.33
C VAL A 99 -0.58 6.53 11.72
N ARG A 100 -0.83 5.21 11.75
CA ARG A 100 0.06 4.18 12.32
C ARG A 100 0.95 3.46 11.31
N TYR A 101 1.00 3.94 10.09
CA TYR A 101 1.87 3.42 9.03
C TYR A 101 2.92 4.44 8.61
N THR A 102 3.96 3.98 7.93
CA THR A 102 5.03 4.84 7.40
C THR A 102 4.53 5.66 6.21
N MET A 103 4.91 6.95 6.16
CA MET A 103 4.69 7.85 5.04
C MET A 103 6.04 8.20 4.40
N ALA A 104 6.30 7.64 3.22
CA ALA A 104 7.55 7.80 2.48
C ALA A 104 7.45 8.97 1.48
N ALA A 105 8.50 9.81 1.44
CA ALA A 105 8.56 11.06 0.69
C ALA A 105 9.25 10.85 -0.67
N ASP A 106 8.49 10.70 -1.76
CA ASP A 106 9.03 10.55 -3.12
C ASP A 106 9.23 11.89 -3.83
N MET A 107 9.98 12.82 -3.21
CA MET A 107 10.23 14.16 -3.73
C MET A 107 10.93 14.17 -5.11
N THR A 108 11.59 13.09 -5.47
CA THR A 108 12.28 12.95 -6.77
C THR A 108 11.43 12.27 -7.83
N HIS A 109 10.24 11.80 -7.48
CA HIS A 109 9.35 11.00 -8.32
C HIS A 109 9.97 9.67 -8.79
N SER A 110 11.03 9.21 -8.15
CA SER A 110 11.70 7.97 -8.55
C SER A 110 10.82 6.74 -8.26
N ILE A 111 10.18 6.72 -7.08
CA ILE A 111 9.31 5.59 -6.70
C ILE A 111 8.07 5.54 -7.61
N CYS A 112 7.42 6.69 -7.84
CA CYS A 112 6.26 6.77 -8.75
C CYS A 112 6.60 6.30 -10.16
N LYS A 113 7.79 6.60 -10.66
CA LYS A 113 8.26 6.15 -11.98
C LYS A 113 8.57 4.65 -12.00
N ASP A 114 9.27 4.14 -11.00
CA ASP A 114 9.65 2.73 -10.91
C ASP A 114 8.43 1.81 -10.76
N TYR A 115 7.38 2.27 -10.05
CA TYR A 115 6.09 1.58 -9.95
C TYR A 115 5.13 1.90 -11.11
N ASP A 116 5.55 2.76 -12.03
CA ASP A 116 4.78 3.21 -13.22
C ASP A 116 3.38 3.75 -12.86
N VAL A 117 3.32 4.59 -11.82
CA VAL A 117 2.09 5.24 -11.33
C VAL A 117 2.13 6.76 -11.39
N GLU A 118 3.11 7.35 -12.05
CA GLU A 118 3.19 8.81 -12.21
C GLU A 118 2.16 9.30 -13.23
N ALA A 119 1.29 10.23 -12.83
CA ALA A 119 0.39 10.96 -13.71
C ALA A 119 1.08 12.23 -14.23
N VAL A 120 1.33 12.32 -15.53
CA VAL A 120 1.97 13.49 -16.16
C VAL A 120 1.10 14.00 -17.29
N PRO A 121 0.70 15.30 -17.28
CA PRO A 121 0.55 16.15 -16.11
C PRO A 121 -0.50 15.58 -15.15
N PRO A 122 -0.55 15.89 -13.85
CA PRO A 122 0.02 17.03 -13.14
C PRO A 122 1.32 16.76 -12.37
N GLY A 123 1.97 15.60 -12.51
CA GLY A 123 3.19 15.25 -11.78
C GLY A 123 2.90 14.79 -10.35
N VAL A 124 1.91 13.92 -10.18
CA VAL A 124 1.54 13.28 -8.90
C VAL A 124 1.40 11.78 -9.10
N ALA A 125 1.27 11.02 -8.02
CA ALA A 125 0.95 9.60 -8.15
C ALA A 125 -0.53 9.38 -8.46
N TYR A 126 -0.86 8.43 -9.36
CA TYR A 126 -2.16 7.77 -9.36
C TYR A 126 -2.39 7.03 -8.05
N ARG A 127 -3.62 6.61 -7.79
CA ARG A 127 -3.97 5.82 -6.60
C ARG A 127 -3.57 4.36 -6.81
N GLY A 128 -2.27 4.10 -6.78
CA GLY A 128 -1.69 2.76 -6.91
C GLY A 128 -1.64 2.02 -5.57
N THR A 129 -1.93 0.73 -5.59
CA THR A 129 -1.74 -0.18 -4.45
C THR A 129 -1.07 -1.44 -4.94
N PHE A 130 -0.01 -1.85 -4.24
CA PHE A 130 0.77 -3.04 -4.58
C PHE A 130 0.90 -3.92 -3.33
N LEU A 131 0.39 -5.15 -3.42
CA LEU A 131 0.59 -6.17 -2.41
C LEU A 131 1.81 -7.01 -2.77
N ILE A 132 2.75 -7.13 -1.85
CA ILE A 132 4.05 -7.74 -2.04
C ILE A 132 4.20 -8.89 -1.02
N ASP A 133 4.65 -10.04 -1.49
CA ASP A 133 4.88 -11.20 -0.64
C ASP A 133 6.19 -11.13 0.15
N ARG A 134 6.42 -12.13 1.01
CA ARG A 134 7.62 -12.22 1.88
C ARG A 134 8.93 -12.35 1.10
N SER A 135 8.87 -12.73 -0.18
CA SER A 135 10.02 -12.83 -1.09
C SER A 135 10.27 -11.52 -1.86
N GLY A 136 9.45 -10.49 -1.63
CA GLY A 136 9.54 -9.21 -2.31
C GLY A 136 8.89 -9.18 -3.69
N VAL A 137 8.09 -10.19 -4.05
CA VAL A 137 7.39 -10.25 -5.34
C VAL A 137 6.01 -9.60 -5.26
N VAL A 138 5.68 -8.74 -6.22
CA VAL A 138 4.34 -8.15 -6.34
C VAL A 138 3.34 -9.25 -6.71
N ARG A 139 2.30 -9.43 -5.91
CA ARG A 139 1.27 -10.44 -6.11
C ARG A 139 -0.08 -9.89 -6.55
N HIS A 140 -0.35 -8.63 -6.23
CA HIS A 140 -1.55 -7.93 -6.64
C HIS A 140 -1.24 -6.46 -6.85
N GLN A 141 -1.86 -5.85 -7.85
CA GLN A 141 -1.83 -4.41 -8.04
C GLN A 141 -3.19 -3.89 -8.50
N VAL A 142 -3.54 -2.72 -8.00
CA VAL A 142 -4.68 -1.93 -8.49
C VAL A 142 -4.24 -0.48 -8.63
N VAL A 143 -4.66 0.17 -9.70
CA VAL A 143 -4.37 1.59 -9.94
C VAL A 143 -5.65 2.28 -10.37
N ASN A 144 -6.15 3.17 -9.51
CA ASN A 144 -7.31 4.00 -9.80
C ASN A 144 -6.88 5.37 -10.30
N ASP A 145 -7.72 5.96 -11.12
CA ASP A 145 -7.62 7.37 -11.49
C ASP A 145 -7.85 8.28 -10.27
N LEU A 146 -7.41 9.53 -10.38
CA LEU A 146 -7.35 10.50 -9.28
C LEU A 146 -8.69 10.71 -8.54
N PRO A 147 -9.89 10.72 -9.19
CA PRO A 147 -11.16 10.92 -8.51
C PRO A 147 -11.73 9.66 -7.81
N LEU A 148 -11.10 8.49 -7.98
CA LEU A 148 -11.66 7.20 -7.56
C LEU A 148 -10.94 6.63 -6.34
N GLY A 149 -11.50 6.84 -5.15
CA GLY A 149 -11.00 6.25 -3.90
C GLY A 149 -11.06 4.71 -3.90
N ARG A 150 -10.17 4.09 -3.13
CA ARG A 150 -10.02 2.62 -3.05
C ARG A 150 -10.79 2.02 -1.88
N ASN A 151 -11.08 0.72 -1.98
CA ASN A 151 -11.73 -0.05 -0.93
C ASN A 151 -10.69 -0.83 -0.11
N MET A 152 -10.60 -0.54 1.19
CA MET A 152 -9.64 -1.19 2.10
C MET A 152 -10.04 -2.63 2.44
N ASP A 153 -11.33 -2.96 2.41
CA ASP A 153 -11.80 -4.34 2.63
C ASP A 153 -11.34 -5.27 1.52
N GLU A 154 -11.34 -4.79 0.27
CA GLU A 154 -10.82 -5.55 -0.87
C GLU A 154 -9.30 -5.77 -0.74
N LEU A 155 -8.55 -4.80 -0.26
CA LEU A 155 -7.12 -4.96 -0.04
C LEU A 155 -6.84 -6.04 1.04
N ILE A 156 -7.59 -6.03 2.14
CA ILE A 156 -7.49 -7.05 3.19
C ILE A 156 -7.88 -8.42 2.65
N ARG A 157 -8.96 -8.49 1.87
CA ARG A 157 -9.39 -9.73 1.21
C ARG A 157 -8.27 -10.32 0.33
N MET A 158 -7.55 -9.48 -0.41
CA MET A 158 -6.42 -9.92 -1.25
C MET A 158 -5.21 -10.39 -0.42
N VAL A 159 -4.96 -9.77 0.73
CA VAL A 159 -3.96 -10.27 1.69
C VAL A 159 -4.35 -11.67 2.19
N ASP A 160 -5.61 -11.84 2.62
CA ASP A 160 -6.11 -13.12 3.10
C ASP A 160 -6.05 -14.21 2.00
N ALA A 161 -6.40 -13.87 0.76
CA ALA A 161 -6.32 -14.77 -0.38
C ALA A 161 -4.89 -15.21 -0.70
N LEU A 162 -3.94 -14.27 -0.65
CA LEU A 162 -2.51 -14.59 -0.86
C LEU A 162 -2.00 -15.53 0.24
N GLN A 163 -2.28 -15.22 1.50
CA GLN A 163 -1.85 -16.05 2.63
C GLN A 163 -2.47 -17.43 2.59
N PHE A 164 -3.75 -17.53 2.26
CA PHE A 164 -4.45 -18.82 2.10
C PHE A 164 -3.78 -19.67 1.03
N HIS A 165 -3.50 -19.09 -0.14
CA HIS A 165 -2.81 -19.80 -1.23
C HIS A 165 -1.43 -20.31 -0.80
N GLU A 166 -0.64 -19.47 -0.12
CA GLU A 166 0.71 -19.84 0.34
C GLU A 166 0.69 -20.93 1.41
N GLU A 167 -0.33 -20.93 2.27
CA GLU A 167 -0.47 -21.90 3.36
C GLU A 167 -1.00 -23.26 2.88
N HIS A 168 -1.98 -23.26 1.98
CA HIS A 168 -2.70 -24.47 1.58
C HIS A 168 -2.30 -25.01 0.20
N GLY A 169 -1.67 -24.21 -0.64
CA GLY A 169 -1.37 -24.55 -2.04
C GLY A 169 -2.62 -24.59 -2.95
N GLU A 170 -3.79 -24.29 -2.40
CA GLU A 170 -5.05 -24.20 -3.13
C GLU A 170 -5.19 -22.85 -3.82
N VAL A 171 -6.06 -22.76 -4.83
CA VAL A 171 -6.37 -21.50 -5.49
C VAL A 171 -7.66 -20.90 -4.95
N CYS A 172 -7.72 -19.58 -4.93
CA CYS A 172 -8.89 -18.82 -4.49
C CYS A 172 -9.79 -18.56 -5.70
N PRO A 173 -11.02 -19.11 -5.75
CA PRO A 173 -11.95 -18.81 -6.85
C PRO A 173 -12.44 -17.37 -6.82
N ALA A 174 -13.18 -16.98 -7.87
CA ALA A 174 -13.79 -15.67 -7.97
C ALA A 174 -14.67 -15.35 -6.76
N GLY A 175 -14.46 -14.18 -6.15
CA GLY A 175 -15.24 -13.75 -4.97
C GLY A 175 -14.85 -14.43 -3.66
N TRP A 176 -13.78 -15.21 -3.61
CA TRP A 176 -13.32 -15.90 -2.41
C TRP A 176 -13.11 -14.91 -1.25
N ASN A 177 -13.57 -15.27 -0.07
CA ASN A 177 -13.35 -14.55 1.17
C ASN A 177 -12.75 -15.49 2.22
N LYS A 178 -12.12 -14.93 3.23
CA LYS A 178 -11.56 -15.69 4.34
C LYS A 178 -12.63 -16.58 4.99
N GLY A 179 -12.36 -17.89 5.02
CA GLY A 179 -13.28 -18.91 5.51
C GLY A 179 -14.02 -19.66 4.42
N ASP A 180 -13.98 -19.20 3.16
CA ASP A 180 -14.50 -19.95 2.04
C ASP A 180 -13.54 -21.11 1.66
N ALA A 181 -14.07 -22.12 1.01
CA ALA A 181 -13.26 -23.23 0.50
C ALA A 181 -12.36 -22.75 -0.64
N GLY A 182 -11.13 -23.26 -0.67
CA GLY A 182 -10.25 -23.16 -1.84
C GLY A 182 -10.62 -24.19 -2.90
N MET A 183 -9.92 -24.15 -4.02
CA MET A 183 -10.05 -25.10 -5.11
C MET A 183 -8.69 -25.73 -5.42
N ASN A 184 -8.69 -27.02 -5.74
CA ASN A 184 -7.52 -27.64 -6.34
C ASN A 184 -7.40 -27.20 -7.79
N ALA A 185 -6.19 -26.81 -8.24
CA ALA A 185 -5.94 -26.41 -9.62
C ALA A 185 -5.94 -27.64 -10.56
N SER A 186 -7.11 -28.26 -10.73
CA SER A 186 -7.32 -29.43 -11.58
C SER A 186 -8.67 -29.34 -12.30
N PRO A 187 -8.84 -30.00 -13.47
CA PRO A 187 -10.11 -29.99 -14.20
C PRO A 187 -11.32 -30.52 -13.41
N SER A 188 -11.09 -31.30 -12.36
CA SER A 188 -12.13 -31.84 -11.45
C SER A 188 -12.33 -31.03 -10.17
N GLY A 189 -11.57 -29.94 -10.01
CA GLY A 189 -11.64 -29.06 -8.83
C GLY A 189 -12.54 -27.84 -9.00
N VAL A 190 -13.24 -27.74 -10.15
CA VAL A 190 -14.19 -26.66 -10.45
C VAL A 190 -15.61 -27.10 -10.13
#